data_d7176d3a4ecab23817b0b62c4247c149
#
_entry.id   d7176d3a4ecab23817b0b62c4247c149
#
_cell.length_a   1.000
_cell.length_b   1.000
_cell.length_c   1.000
_cell.angle_alpha   90.00
_cell.angle_beta   90.00
_cell.angle_gamma   90.00
#
_symmetry.space_group_name_H-M   'P 1'
#
loop_
_entity.id
_entity.type
_entity.pdbx_description
1 polymer ?
#
loop_
_entity_poly.entity_id
_entity_poly.type
_entity_poly.pdbx_seq_one_letter_code
_entity_poly.pdbx_strand_id
1 'polypeptide(L)'
;MPAVCDDGVVQLKAKEFRYAIGLGADGSVSTESGASLALGTEWTPEHLLLAGLVRCSLDSLRHHLGRVGIQLTSSIGGASAVVTRRESDGRYAVVEASVELSVQLEPEPAPDAIAELLAKAERDCFVGASLVAKPSYRWIVNGRQRDR
;
A
#
# COMPACT_ATOMS: atom_id res chain seq x y z
N MET A 1 42.34 -1.02 35.34
CA MET A 1 40.91 -1.15 34.99
C MET A 1 40.75 -0.51 33.60
N PRO A 2 40.56 -1.27 32.55
CA PRO A 2 40.27 -0.64 31.27
C PRO A 2 38.83 -0.13 31.31
N ALA A 3 38.64 1.10 30.83
CA ALA A 3 37.34 1.73 30.68
C ALA A 3 36.52 0.93 29.64
N VAL A 4 35.33 0.49 30.05
CA VAL A 4 34.34 -0.08 29.17
C VAL A 4 33.81 1.09 28.32
N CYS A 5 34.13 1.10 27.03
CA CYS A 5 33.43 1.96 26.07
C CYS A 5 32.01 1.45 25.96
N ASP A 6 31.07 2.21 26.50
CA ASP A 6 29.66 2.06 26.29
C ASP A 6 29.38 2.47 24.83
N ASP A 7 29.39 1.51 23.93
CA ASP A 7 28.90 1.70 22.56
C ASP A 7 27.40 1.94 22.61
N GLY A 8 27.04 3.19 22.88
CA GLY A 8 25.68 3.66 22.83
C GLY A 8 25.12 3.49 21.43
N VAL A 9 24.51 2.33 21.14
CA VAL A 9 23.69 2.12 19.96
C VAL A 9 22.53 3.12 20.07
N VAL A 10 22.62 4.21 19.31
CA VAL A 10 21.52 5.15 19.16
C VAL A 10 20.40 4.40 18.45
N GLN A 11 19.50 3.83 19.24
CA GLN A 11 18.27 3.25 18.70
C GLN A 11 17.42 4.41 18.16
N LEU A 12 17.49 4.63 16.85
CA LEU A 12 16.57 5.55 16.19
C LEU A 12 15.15 5.06 16.44
N LYS A 13 14.39 5.82 17.22
CA LYS A 13 12.98 5.51 17.49
C LYS A 13 12.21 5.50 16.18
N ALA A 14 11.55 4.39 15.90
CA ALA A 14 10.72 4.26 14.70
C ALA A 14 9.60 5.34 14.71
N LYS A 15 9.31 5.90 13.53
CA LYS A 15 8.22 6.84 13.36
C LYS A 15 6.88 6.12 13.51
N GLU A 16 5.99 6.66 14.31
CA GLU A 16 4.64 6.11 14.51
C GLU A 16 3.62 6.88 13.68
N PHE A 17 2.69 6.14 13.09
CA PHE A 17 1.50 6.67 12.42
C PHE A 17 0.27 6.06 13.10
N ARG A 18 -0.70 6.90 13.44
CA ARG A 18 -1.91 6.47 14.14
C ARG A 18 -3.13 6.84 13.34
N TYR A 19 -4.03 5.89 13.18
CA TYR A 19 -5.26 6.03 12.41
C TYR A 19 -6.42 5.47 13.22
N ALA A 20 -7.58 6.11 13.10
CA ALA A 20 -8.82 5.62 13.69
C ALA A 20 -9.99 5.89 12.74
N ILE A 21 -11.00 5.07 12.82
CA ILE A 21 -12.30 5.29 12.18
C ILE A 21 -13.41 5.16 13.21
N GLY A 22 -14.50 5.85 12.98
CA GLY A 22 -15.76 5.67 13.72
C GLY A 22 -16.82 5.08 12.80
N LEU A 23 -17.72 4.28 13.40
CA LEU A 23 -18.93 3.76 12.75
C LEU A 23 -20.14 4.52 13.25
N GLY A 24 -20.87 5.14 12.35
CA GLY A 24 -22.16 5.81 12.63
C GLY A 24 -23.32 4.83 12.70
N ALA A 25 -24.40 5.24 13.33
CA ALA A 25 -25.62 4.45 13.44
C ALA A 25 -26.28 4.18 12.06
N ASP A 26 -26.02 5.02 11.08
CA ASP A 26 -26.46 4.90 9.69
C ASP A 26 -25.59 3.97 8.84
N GLY A 27 -24.55 3.35 9.42
CA GLY A 27 -23.59 2.52 8.73
C GLY A 27 -22.48 3.29 8.01
N SER A 28 -22.46 4.61 8.07
CA SER A 28 -21.33 5.41 7.56
C SER A 28 -20.09 5.23 8.40
N VAL A 29 -18.93 5.38 7.79
CA VAL A 29 -17.64 5.41 8.49
C VAL A 29 -17.01 6.79 8.35
N SER A 30 -16.32 7.22 9.39
CA SER A 30 -15.66 8.53 9.41
C SER A 30 -14.24 8.44 9.93
N THR A 31 -13.39 9.30 9.44
CA THR A 31 -12.02 9.49 9.95
C THR A 31 -12.02 10.39 11.18
N GLU A 32 -10.89 10.43 11.89
CA GLU A 32 -10.69 11.35 13.02
C GLU A 32 -10.85 12.83 12.62
N SER A 33 -10.57 13.16 11.35
CA SER A 33 -10.70 14.52 10.82
C SER A 33 -12.11 14.87 10.35
N GLY A 34 -13.05 13.94 10.43
CA GLY A 34 -14.44 14.16 10.08
C GLY A 34 -14.80 13.85 8.61
N ALA A 35 -13.86 13.35 7.79
CA ALA A 35 -14.22 12.84 6.47
C ALA A 35 -15.12 11.62 6.63
N SER A 36 -16.24 11.56 5.89
CA SER A 36 -17.24 10.51 6.00
C SER A 36 -17.45 9.80 4.68
N LEU A 37 -17.66 8.49 4.77
CA LEU A 37 -17.97 7.64 3.64
C LEU A 37 -19.23 6.83 3.94
N ALA A 38 -20.28 7.03 3.14
CA ALA A 38 -21.49 6.23 3.19
C ALA A 38 -21.19 4.87 2.53
N LEU A 39 -21.34 3.78 3.29
CA LEU A 39 -21.17 2.43 2.80
C LEU A 39 -22.54 1.79 2.54
N GLY A 40 -22.86 1.53 1.28
CA GLY A 40 -23.97 0.66 0.93
C GLY A 40 -23.68 -0.80 1.27
N THR A 41 -24.70 -1.64 1.32
CA THR A 41 -24.56 -3.07 1.65
C THR A 41 -23.72 -3.86 0.64
N GLU A 42 -23.48 -3.31 -0.54
CA GLU A 42 -22.64 -3.91 -1.58
C GLU A 42 -21.14 -3.78 -1.31
N TRP A 43 -20.75 -2.87 -0.42
CA TRP A 43 -19.37 -2.69 0.02
C TRP A 43 -19.06 -3.67 1.15
N THR A 44 -18.42 -4.78 0.79
CA THR A 44 -17.97 -5.76 1.78
C THR A 44 -16.67 -5.33 2.44
N PRO A 45 -16.30 -5.91 3.60
CA PRO A 45 -15.00 -5.66 4.21
C PRO A 45 -13.83 -5.91 3.26
N GLU A 46 -13.94 -6.92 2.40
CA GLU A 46 -12.91 -7.27 1.41
C GLU A 46 -12.74 -6.17 0.35
N HIS A 47 -13.84 -5.56 -0.10
CA HIS A 47 -13.77 -4.40 -1.01
C HIS A 47 -13.03 -3.23 -0.35
N LEU A 48 -13.29 -2.96 0.92
CA LEU A 48 -12.61 -1.89 1.66
C LEU A 48 -11.12 -2.19 1.86
N LEU A 49 -10.78 -3.44 2.13
CA LEU A 49 -9.39 -3.87 2.20
C LEU A 49 -8.66 -3.65 0.87
N LEU A 50 -9.28 -4.04 -0.25
CA LEU A 50 -8.72 -3.87 -1.58
C LEU A 50 -8.62 -2.40 -1.99
N ALA A 51 -9.61 -1.58 -1.66
CA ALA A 51 -9.54 -0.13 -1.86
C ALA A 51 -8.38 0.48 -1.06
N GLY A 52 -8.19 0.05 0.18
CA GLY A 52 -7.06 0.43 1.01
C GLY A 52 -5.73 0.00 0.40
N LEU A 53 -5.63 -1.20 -0.13
CA LEU A 53 -4.42 -1.71 -0.78
C LEU A 53 -4.04 -0.89 -2.00
N VAL A 54 -5.00 -0.61 -2.89
CA VAL A 54 -4.77 0.24 -4.09
C VAL A 54 -4.32 1.64 -3.67
N ARG A 55 -5.03 2.27 -2.75
CA ARG A 55 -4.70 3.61 -2.26
C ARG A 55 -3.32 3.65 -1.63
N CYS A 56 -3.02 2.69 -0.77
CA CYS A 56 -1.73 2.61 -0.08
C CYS A 56 -0.57 2.41 -1.06
N SER A 57 -0.75 1.57 -2.09
CA SER A 57 0.24 1.36 -3.14
C SER A 57 0.55 2.64 -3.91
N LEU A 58 -0.48 3.43 -4.24
CA LEU A 58 -0.31 4.73 -4.90
C LEU A 58 0.33 5.76 -3.99
N ASP A 59 -0.04 5.82 -2.72
CA ASP A 59 0.54 6.76 -1.77
C ASP A 59 2.02 6.44 -1.49
N SER A 60 2.36 5.15 -1.42
CA SER A 60 3.75 4.68 -1.35
C SER A 60 4.55 5.10 -2.59
N LEU A 61 3.99 4.92 -3.79
CA LEU A 61 4.63 5.37 -5.03
C LEU A 61 4.84 6.89 -5.03
N ARG A 62 3.80 7.67 -4.68
CA ARG A 62 3.89 9.15 -4.59
C ARG A 62 5.01 9.60 -3.66
N HIS A 63 5.14 8.93 -2.53
CA HIS A 63 6.20 9.24 -1.57
C HIS A 63 7.60 9.11 -2.20
N HIS A 64 7.86 8.01 -2.90
CA HIS A 64 9.14 7.78 -3.55
C HIS A 64 9.39 8.69 -4.75
N LEU A 65 8.35 8.96 -5.54
CA LEU A 65 8.42 9.90 -6.67
C LEU A 65 8.74 11.32 -6.21
N GLY A 66 8.12 11.78 -5.13
CA GLY A 66 8.37 13.11 -4.56
C GLY A 66 9.82 13.33 -4.14
N ARG A 67 10.50 12.28 -3.73
CA ARG A 67 11.92 12.35 -3.32
C ARG A 67 12.88 12.53 -4.49
N VAL A 68 12.47 12.21 -5.69
CA VAL A 68 13.27 12.33 -6.92
C VAL A 68 12.71 13.35 -7.91
N GLY A 69 11.72 14.16 -7.47
CA GLY A 69 11.17 15.26 -8.28
C GLY A 69 10.30 14.82 -9.45
N ILE A 70 9.71 13.63 -9.38
CA ILE A 70 8.78 13.11 -10.39
C ILE A 70 7.35 13.23 -9.88
N GLN A 71 6.43 13.61 -10.76
CA GLN A 71 5.01 13.74 -10.45
C GLN A 71 4.22 12.54 -10.98
N LEU A 72 3.27 12.09 -10.20
CA LEU A 72 2.21 11.17 -10.63
C LEU A 72 1.04 12.03 -11.12
N THR A 73 0.89 12.13 -12.44
CA THR A 73 -0.11 13.02 -13.05
C THR A 73 -1.46 12.33 -13.25
N SER A 74 -1.48 11.01 -13.37
CA SER A 74 -2.70 10.21 -13.51
C SER A 74 -2.48 8.81 -13.00
N SER A 75 -3.54 8.20 -12.46
CA SER A 75 -3.53 6.80 -12.04
C SER A 75 -4.92 6.20 -12.18
N ILE A 76 -4.99 5.01 -12.72
CA ILE A 76 -6.17 4.16 -12.74
C ILE A 76 -5.77 2.71 -12.46
N GLY A 77 -6.69 1.92 -11.96
CA GLY A 77 -6.45 0.50 -11.76
C GLY A 77 -7.40 -0.13 -10.77
N GLY A 78 -7.01 -1.25 -10.24
CA GLY A 78 -7.83 -1.99 -9.31
C GLY A 78 -7.04 -3.08 -8.60
N ALA A 79 -7.74 -3.81 -7.76
CA ALA A 79 -7.22 -4.97 -7.08
C ALA A 79 -8.27 -6.06 -7.01
N SER A 80 -7.83 -7.29 -6.89
CA SER A 80 -8.67 -8.46 -6.67
C SER A 80 -8.06 -9.36 -5.61
N ALA A 81 -8.89 -10.18 -4.98
CA ALA A 81 -8.45 -11.13 -3.97
C ALA A 81 -9.27 -12.42 -4.05
N VAL A 82 -8.67 -13.49 -3.60
CA VAL A 82 -9.34 -14.77 -3.35
C VAL A 82 -9.35 -15.03 -1.86
N VAL A 83 -10.54 -15.27 -1.32
CA VAL A 83 -10.75 -15.71 0.05
C VAL A 83 -11.16 -17.17 0.03
N THR A 84 -10.38 -18.01 0.68
CA THR A 84 -10.69 -19.44 0.84
C THR A 84 -10.02 -19.97 2.10
N ARG A 85 -10.18 -21.26 2.37
CA ARG A 85 -9.52 -21.91 3.51
C ARG A 85 -8.01 -21.95 3.29
N ARG A 86 -7.30 -21.42 4.25
CA ARG A 86 -5.84 -21.47 4.29
C ARG A 86 -5.39 -22.82 4.82
N GLU A 87 -4.46 -23.46 4.11
CA GLU A 87 -3.97 -24.79 4.48
C GLU A 87 -3.26 -24.82 5.84
N SER A 88 -2.59 -23.73 6.20
CA SER A 88 -1.79 -23.66 7.43
C SER A 88 -2.62 -23.78 8.73
N ASP A 89 -3.88 -23.31 8.75
CA ASP A 89 -4.71 -23.30 9.96
C ASP A 89 -6.20 -23.58 9.71
N GLY A 90 -6.60 -23.82 8.47
CA GLY A 90 -7.98 -24.14 8.08
C GLY A 90 -8.97 -22.95 8.17
N ARG A 91 -8.48 -21.73 8.40
CA ARG A 91 -9.33 -20.52 8.46
C ARG A 91 -9.55 -19.94 7.08
N TYR A 92 -10.70 -19.35 6.87
CA TYR A 92 -10.93 -18.49 5.71
C TYR A 92 -10.10 -17.22 5.85
N ALA A 93 -9.33 -16.90 4.82
CA ALA A 93 -8.46 -15.74 4.76
C ALA A 93 -8.24 -15.33 3.31
N VAL A 94 -7.72 -14.13 3.11
CA VAL A 94 -7.18 -13.72 1.81
C VAL A 94 -5.93 -14.58 1.55
N VAL A 95 -6.01 -15.44 0.54
CA VAL A 95 -4.91 -16.33 0.13
C VAL A 95 -4.18 -15.84 -1.10
N GLU A 96 -4.84 -15.01 -1.90
CA GLU A 96 -4.26 -14.33 -3.06
C GLU A 96 -4.76 -12.88 -3.10
N ALA A 97 -3.89 -11.97 -3.47
CA ALA A 97 -4.23 -10.60 -3.78
C ALA A 97 -3.42 -10.13 -4.99
N SER A 98 -4.06 -9.41 -5.90
CA SER A 98 -3.44 -8.86 -7.10
C SER A 98 -3.80 -7.40 -7.25
N VAL A 99 -2.82 -6.59 -7.64
CA VAL A 99 -2.99 -5.16 -7.90
C VAL A 99 -2.53 -4.87 -9.31
N GLU A 100 -3.38 -4.20 -10.09
CA GLU A 100 -3.02 -3.68 -11.41
C GLU A 100 -3.18 -2.16 -11.40
N LEU A 101 -2.11 -1.45 -11.73
CA LEU A 101 -2.07 0.01 -11.73
C LEU A 101 -1.45 0.54 -13.00
N SER A 102 -2.17 1.43 -13.68
CA SER A 102 -1.67 2.22 -14.80
C SER A 102 -1.44 3.65 -14.32
N VAL A 103 -0.22 4.12 -14.46
CA VAL A 103 0.22 5.43 -13.95
C VAL A 103 0.91 6.24 -15.02
N GLN A 104 0.75 7.56 -14.96
CA GLN A 104 1.49 8.52 -15.78
C GLN A 104 2.47 9.27 -14.89
N LEU A 105 3.74 9.21 -15.27
CA LEU A 105 4.86 9.85 -14.56
C LEU A 105 5.46 10.96 -15.42
N GLU A 106 5.70 12.11 -14.81
CA GLU A 106 6.29 13.26 -15.51
C GLU A 106 7.34 13.96 -14.60
N PRO A 107 8.57 14.20 -15.09
CA PRO A 107 9.13 13.68 -16.33
C PRO A 107 9.25 12.15 -16.34
N GLU A 108 9.28 11.53 -17.52
CA GLU A 108 9.43 10.08 -17.63
C GLU A 108 10.81 9.65 -17.12
N PRO A 109 10.86 8.79 -16.09
CA PRO A 109 12.13 8.29 -15.59
C PRO A 109 12.77 7.28 -16.56
N ALA A 110 14.08 7.08 -16.43
CA ALA A 110 14.76 5.98 -17.10
C ALA A 110 14.21 4.61 -16.67
N PRO A 111 14.25 3.58 -17.54
CA PRO A 111 13.68 2.26 -17.20
C PRO A 111 14.18 1.66 -15.89
N ASP A 112 15.47 1.76 -15.59
CA ASP A 112 16.06 1.26 -14.34
C ASP A 112 15.55 2.02 -13.12
N ALA A 113 15.37 3.32 -13.24
CA ALA A 113 14.80 4.16 -12.18
C ALA A 113 13.33 3.82 -11.93
N ILE A 114 12.54 3.54 -12.98
CA ILE A 114 11.16 3.07 -12.84
C ILE A 114 11.12 1.76 -12.06
N ALA A 115 11.93 0.77 -12.44
CA ALA A 115 11.97 -0.52 -11.76
C ALA A 115 12.29 -0.38 -10.27
N GLU A 116 13.23 0.47 -9.90
CA GLU A 116 13.59 0.75 -8.51
C GLU A 116 12.46 1.45 -7.74
N LEU A 117 11.81 2.44 -8.35
CA LEU A 117 10.70 3.17 -7.75
C LEU A 117 9.50 2.26 -7.48
N LEU A 118 9.16 1.39 -8.43
CA LEU A 118 8.07 0.42 -8.27
C LEU A 118 8.40 -0.61 -7.18
N ALA A 119 9.63 -1.09 -7.12
CA ALA A 119 10.07 -2.01 -6.07
C ALA A 119 9.94 -1.40 -4.67
N LYS A 120 10.34 -0.13 -4.53
CA LYS A 120 10.19 0.62 -3.27
C LYS A 120 8.72 0.84 -2.93
N ALA A 121 7.89 1.18 -3.91
CA ALA A 121 6.47 1.40 -3.70
C ALA A 121 5.77 0.14 -3.16
N GLU A 122 6.05 -1.02 -3.74
CA GLU A 122 5.50 -2.30 -3.28
C GLU A 122 6.01 -2.66 -1.88
N ARG A 123 7.31 -2.54 -1.64
CA ARG A 123 7.93 -2.87 -0.35
C ARG A 123 7.36 -2.03 0.79
N ASP A 124 7.17 -0.73 0.57
CA ASP A 124 6.84 0.24 1.59
C ASP A 124 5.33 0.53 1.68
N CYS A 125 4.50 -0.25 0.99
CA CYS A 125 3.05 -0.21 1.12
C CYS A 125 2.63 -0.82 2.46
N PHE A 126 2.12 -0.02 3.39
CA PHE A 126 1.77 -0.47 4.74
C PHE A 126 0.69 -1.55 4.74
N VAL A 127 -0.35 -1.38 3.92
CA VAL A 127 -1.42 -2.37 3.81
C VAL A 127 -0.90 -3.67 3.20
N GLY A 128 -0.13 -3.59 2.12
CA GLY A 128 0.47 -4.77 1.48
C GLY A 128 1.41 -5.52 2.42
N ALA A 129 2.22 -4.80 3.19
CA ALA A 129 3.14 -5.38 4.18
C ALA A 129 2.39 -6.06 5.34
N SER A 130 1.14 -5.68 5.58
CA SER A 130 0.30 -6.22 6.68
C SER A 130 -0.46 -7.47 6.26
N LEU A 131 -0.51 -7.81 4.98
CA LEU A 131 -1.18 -9.02 4.49
C LEU A 131 -0.26 -10.23 4.60
N VAL A 132 -0.82 -11.36 5.03
CA VAL A 132 -0.10 -12.65 5.07
C VAL A 132 0.20 -13.12 3.65
N ALA A 133 -0.79 -13.07 2.77
CA ALA A 133 -0.59 -13.28 1.34
C ALA A 133 -0.04 -12.01 0.71
N LYS A 134 1.22 -12.05 0.27
CA LYS A 134 1.84 -10.89 -0.37
C LYS A 134 1.16 -10.58 -1.71
N PRO A 135 0.74 -9.33 -1.94
CA PRO A 135 0.11 -8.94 -3.21
C PRO A 135 1.08 -9.11 -4.38
N SER A 136 0.56 -9.58 -5.51
CA SER A 136 1.23 -9.50 -6.80
C SER A 136 0.87 -8.19 -7.49
N TYR A 137 1.81 -7.60 -8.21
CA TYR A 137 1.62 -6.31 -8.86
C TYR A 137 1.85 -6.40 -10.36
N ARG A 138 1.00 -5.70 -11.09
CA ARG A 138 1.17 -5.41 -12.50
C ARG A 138 1.13 -3.90 -12.70
N TRP A 139 2.23 -3.34 -13.15
CA TRP A 139 2.36 -1.92 -13.40
C TRP A 139 2.39 -1.62 -14.89
N ILE A 140 1.65 -0.60 -15.28
CA ILE A 140 1.70 0.01 -16.60
C ILE A 140 2.13 1.46 -16.38
N VAL A 141 3.32 1.82 -16.84
CA VAL A 141 3.89 3.15 -16.67
C VAL A 141 4.01 3.81 -18.02
N ASN A 142 3.36 4.97 -18.18
CA ASN A 142 3.34 5.73 -19.43
C ASN A 142 2.96 4.85 -20.62
N GLY A 143 1.94 3.99 -20.45
CA GLY A 143 1.41 3.08 -21.46
C GLY A 143 2.24 1.81 -21.70
N ARG A 144 3.32 1.59 -20.98
CA ARG A 144 4.18 0.41 -21.11
C ARG A 144 4.10 -0.48 -19.90
N GLN A 145 3.79 -1.76 -20.12
CA GLN A 145 3.81 -2.76 -19.04
C GLN A 145 5.24 -2.92 -18.53
N ARG A 146 5.37 -3.00 -17.22
CA ARG A 146 6.64 -3.24 -16.54
C ARG A 146 6.56 -4.59 -15.84
N ASP A 147 7.23 -5.57 -16.45
CA ASP A 147 7.42 -6.89 -15.86
C ASP A 147 8.53 -6.83 -14.81
N ARG A 148 8.34 -7.62 -13.74
CA ARG A 148 9.32 -7.73 -12.64
C ARG A 148 9.57 -9.18 -12.34
#